data_a581778f5b403a838f324e8649eaa3b8
#
_entry.id   a581778f5b403a838f324e8649eaa3b8
#
_cell.length_a   1.000
_cell.length_b   1.000
_cell.length_c   1.000
_cell.angle_alpha   90.00
_cell.angle_beta   90.00
_cell.angle_gamma   90.00
#
_symmetry.space_group_name_H-M   'P 1'
#
loop_
_entity.id
_entity.type
_entity.pdbx_description
1 polymer ?
#
loop_
_entity_poly.entity_id
_entity_poly.type
_entity_poly.pdbx_seq_one_letter_code
_entity_poly.pdbx_strand_id
1 'polypeptide(L)'
;MGDQKQSELASAPTQRLPAIGAPAQDDSPKFVAEQKRVEDMINDDAPLIVILSELVLMIEAQSPEMLCSILLLSDDGNHVRHALAPSLPESYTSAIDGSPIGPKHGSCGTAMFRGKPVIVTDIATDPLWDDYRQYARMIDMAACWSTPILSSKGKVLGSFAMYYREPRGPRSAEQHLTDVATRLAARAIEHSVARERQIANGIKA
;
A
#
# COMPACT_ATOMS: atom_id res chain seq x y z
N MET A 1 60.08 -6.67 -12.89
CA MET A 1 59.11 -6.09 -13.85
C MET A 1 57.77 -6.77 -13.55
N GLY A 2 57.00 -6.10 -12.75
CA GLY A 2 55.68 -6.54 -12.28
C GLY A 2 54.64 -5.64 -12.91
N ASP A 3 53.59 -6.26 -13.47
CA ASP A 3 52.46 -5.54 -13.98
C ASP A 3 51.29 -5.70 -13.01
N GLN A 4 50.91 -4.60 -12.40
CA GLN A 4 49.71 -4.46 -11.60
C GLN A 4 48.49 -4.36 -12.53
N LYS A 5 47.61 -5.36 -12.53
CA LYS A 5 46.27 -5.23 -13.03
C LYS A 5 45.37 -4.80 -11.89
N GLN A 6 45.11 -3.52 -11.80
CA GLN A 6 44.00 -2.96 -11.01
C GLN A 6 42.71 -3.29 -11.72
N SER A 7 41.83 -4.04 -11.05
CA SER A 7 40.47 -4.28 -11.50
C SER A 7 39.61 -3.07 -11.18
N GLU A 8 39.18 -2.36 -12.22
CA GLU A 8 38.12 -1.35 -12.15
C GLU A 8 36.78 -2.03 -11.82
N LEU A 9 36.34 -1.83 -10.61
CA LEU A 9 34.93 -2.05 -10.24
C LEU A 9 34.12 -0.91 -10.84
N ALA A 10 33.47 -1.18 -11.98
CA ALA A 10 32.53 -0.27 -12.59
C ALA A 10 31.33 -0.07 -11.65
N SER A 11 31.22 1.11 -11.08
CA SER A 11 30.05 1.57 -10.32
C SER A 11 28.85 1.64 -11.26
N ALA A 12 27.84 0.85 -10.99
CA ALA A 12 26.54 0.97 -11.66
C ALA A 12 25.96 2.39 -11.45
N PRO A 13 25.37 3.01 -12.47
CA PRO A 13 24.82 4.34 -12.33
C PRO A 13 23.63 4.31 -11.37
N THR A 14 23.76 5.03 -10.27
CA THR A 14 22.62 5.34 -9.39
C THR A 14 21.63 6.17 -10.18
N GLN A 15 20.54 5.56 -10.65
CA GLN A 15 19.44 6.29 -11.23
C GLN A 15 18.90 7.25 -10.15
N ARG A 16 19.19 8.54 -10.31
CA ARG A 16 18.49 9.59 -9.59
C ARG A 16 17.03 9.55 -10.02
N LEU A 17 16.15 9.21 -9.07
CA LEU A 17 14.73 9.46 -9.23
C LEU A 17 14.55 10.95 -9.59
N PRO A 18 13.68 11.29 -10.57
CA PRO A 18 13.42 12.68 -10.89
C PRO A 18 12.93 13.39 -9.63
N ALA A 19 13.40 14.63 -9.45
CA ALA A 19 12.94 15.48 -8.36
C ALA A 19 11.42 15.56 -8.41
N ILE A 20 10.78 15.28 -7.26
CA ILE A 20 9.33 15.38 -7.08
C ILE A 20 8.95 16.83 -7.36
N GLY A 21 8.43 17.10 -8.56
CA GLY A 21 7.72 18.34 -8.84
C GLY A 21 6.57 18.45 -7.84
N ALA A 22 6.30 19.67 -7.36
CA ALA A 22 5.18 19.93 -6.46
C ALA A 22 3.92 19.25 -7.01
N PRO A 23 3.12 18.56 -6.16
CA PRO A 23 1.94 17.85 -6.63
C PRO A 23 1.04 18.83 -7.38
N ALA A 24 0.56 18.43 -8.53
CA ALA A 24 -0.56 19.09 -9.18
C ALA A 24 -1.77 18.87 -8.25
N GLN A 25 -1.97 19.77 -7.30
CA GLN A 25 -3.16 19.84 -6.47
C GLN A 25 -4.29 20.41 -7.34
N ASP A 26 -4.92 19.55 -8.07
CA ASP A 26 -6.22 19.86 -8.65
C ASP A 26 -7.18 18.71 -8.31
N ASP A 27 -7.40 18.54 -7.00
CA ASP A 27 -8.44 17.64 -6.50
C ASP A 27 -9.78 18.18 -6.97
N SER A 28 -10.51 17.39 -7.74
CA SER A 28 -11.86 17.78 -8.13
C SER A 28 -12.71 18.07 -6.89
N PRO A 29 -13.65 19.01 -6.93
CA PRO A 29 -14.55 19.29 -5.79
C PRO A 29 -15.25 18.02 -5.27
N LYS A 30 -15.53 17.06 -6.15
CA LYS A 30 -16.09 15.75 -5.80
C LYS A 30 -15.10 14.96 -4.95
N PHE A 31 -13.84 14.83 -5.38
CA PHE A 31 -12.82 14.07 -4.64
C PHE A 31 -12.52 14.68 -3.27
N VAL A 32 -12.50 16.02 -3.17
CA VAL A 32 -12.35 16.71 -1.87
C VAL A 32 -13.54 16.42 -0.96
N ALA A 33 -14.77 16.43 -1.48
CA ALA A 33 -15.96 16.11 -0.69
C ALA A 33 -15.96 14.64 -0.22
N GLU A 34 -15.49 13.72 -1.04
CA GLU A 34 -15.34 12.30 -0.70
C GLU A 34 -14.26 12.09 0.39
N GLN A 35 -13.12 12.77 0.30
CA GLN A 35 -12.11 12.77 1.37
C GLN A 35 -12.70 13.25 2.69
N LYS A 36 -13.44 14.40 2.66
CA LYS A 36 -14.10 14.91 3.85
C LYS A 36 -15.09 13.91 4.45
N ARG A 37 -15.87 13.23 3.62
CA ARG A 37 -16.78 12.18 4.08
C ARG A 37 -16.05 11.06 4.83
N VAL A 38 -14.92 10.59 4.33
CA VAL A 38 -14.10 9.60 5.03
C VAL A 38 -13.58 10.16 6.36
N GLU A 39 -13.15 11.41 6.40
CA GLU A 39 -12.73 12.08 7.64
C GLU A 39 -13.88 12.21 8.66
N ASP A 40 -15.08 12.55 8.21
CA ASP A 40 -16.27 12.60 9.05
C ASP A 40 -16.60 11.21 9.62
N MET A 41 -16.55 10.16 8.82
CA MET A 41 -16.73 8.77 9.28
C MET A 41 -15.73 8.37 10.37
N ILE A 42 -14.45 8.80 10.26
CA ILE A 42 -13.45 8.56 11.30
C ILE A 42 -13.83 9.27 12.59
N ASN A 43 -14.26 10.55 12.50
CA ASN A 43 -14.62 11.36 13.66
C ASN A 43 -15.91 10.87 14.34
N ASP A 44 -16.84 10.28 13.56
CA ASP A 44 -18.12 9.72 14.02
C ASP A 44 -18.02 8.29 14.53
N ASP A 45 -16.78 7.79 14.73
CA ASP A 45 -16.53 6.44 15.26
C ASP A 45 -17.13 5.31 14.40
N ALA A 46 -17.25 5.47 13.08
CA ALA A 46 -17.71 4.41 12.21
C ALA A 46 -16.78 3.18 12.31
N PRO A 47 -17.28 1.95 12.06
CA PRO A 47 -16.45 0.76 12.09
C PRO A 47 -15.28 0.86 11.10
N LEU A 48 -14.06 0.47 11.53
CA LEU A 48 -12.84 0.60 10.72
C LEU A 48 -12.99 -0.01 9.33
N ILE A 49 -13.61 -1.21 9.24
CA ILE A 49 -13.80 -1.88 7.95
C ILE A 49 -14.66 -1.06 6.98
N VAL A 50 -15.65 -0.32 7.48
CA VAL A 50 -16.52 0.52 6.67
C VAL A 50 -15.76 1.75 6.17
N ILE A 51 -14.96 2.38 7.04
CA ILE A 51 -14.10 3.52 6.69
C ILE A 51 -13.09 3.12 5.60
N LEU A 52 -12.39 2.01 5.81
CA LEU A 52 -11.41 1.53 4.85
C LEU A 52 -12.05 1.11 3.51
N SER A 53 -13.28 0.57 3.54
CA SER A 53 -14.06 0.24 2.36
C SER A 53 -14.37 1.48 1.53
N GLU A 54 -14.91 2.49 2.17
CA GLU A 54 -15.22 3.77 1.51
C GLU A 54 -13.96 4.42 0.92
N LEU A 55 -12.86 4.38 1.69
CA LEU A 55 -11.57 4.91 1.23
C LEU A 55 -11.07 4.22 -0.02
N VAL A 56 -11.07 2.88 -0.06
CA VAL A 56 -10.63 2.12 -1.25
C VAL A 56 -11.50 2.44 -2.44
N LEU A 57 -12.83 2.43 -2.29
CA LEU A 57 -13.76 2.74 -3.38
C LEU A 57 -13.63 4.18 -3.88
N MET A 58 -13.38 5.14 -2.99
CA MET A 58 -13.11 6.53 -3.35
C MET A 58 -11.87 6.65 -4.25
N ILE A 59 -10.81 5.91 -3.95
CA ILE A 59 -9.58 5.91 -4.76
C ILE A 59 -9.80 5.19 -6.09
N GLU A 60 -10.42 4.01 -6.10
CA GLU A 60 -10.73 3.27 -7.33
C GLU A 60 -11.63 4.05 -8.29
N ALA A 61 -12.53 4.88 -7.77
CA ALA A 61 -13.40 5.74 -8.59
C ALA A 61 -12.65 6.80 -9.41
N GLN A 62 -11.36 7.04 -9.13
CA GLN A 62 -10.54 7.98 -9.90
C GLN A 62 -10.04 7.39 -11.22
N SER A 63 -10.04 6.05 -11.38
CA SER A 63 -9.65 5.38 -12.63
C SER A 63 -10.31 4.02 -12.73
N PRO A 64 -11.00 3.71 -13.85
CA PRO A 64 -11.68 2.42 -14.05
C PRO A 64 -10.71 1.22 -14.18
N GLU A 65 -9.43 1.48 -14.42
CA GLU A 65 -8.40 0.44 -14.58
C GLU A 65 -7.68 0.12 -13.27
N MET A 66 -7.89 0.94 -12.25
CA MET A 66 -7.20 0.83 -10.97
C MET A 66 -7.97 -0.04 -10.00
N LEU A 67 -7.30 -1.06 -9.46
CA LEU A 67 -7.78 -1.86 -8.35
C LEU A 67 -6.93 -1.57 -7.13
N CYS A 68 -7.53 -1.57 -5.94
CA CYS A 68 -6.82 -1.23 -4.72
C CYS A 68 -7.04 -2.27 -3.62
N SER A 69 -6.10 -2.32 -2.68
CA SER A 69 -6.26 -3.05 -1.42
C SER A 69 -5.60 -2.33 -0.25
N ILE A 70 -6.13 -2.59 0.94
CA ILE A 70 -5.48 -2.28 2.21
C ILE A 70 -5.23 -3.60 2.93
N LEU A 71 -3.96 -3.87 3.25
CA LEU A 71 -3.53 -5.01 4.05
C LEU A 71 -3.00 -4.49 5.37
N LEU A 72 -3.47 -5.04 6.48
CA LEU A 72 -2.99 -4.70 7.80
C LEU A 72 -1.79 -5.57 8.18
N LEU A 73 -0.90 -5.04 9.00
CA LEU A 73 0.13 -5.82 9.66
C LEU A 73 -0.51 -6.54 10.87
N SER A 74 -0.26 -7.84 11.00
CA SER A 74 -0.73 -8.62 12.14
C SER A 74 -0.08 -8.16 13.46
N ASP A 75 -0.67 -8.55 14.59
CA ASP A 75 -0.22 -8.12 15.91
C ASP A 75 1.20 -8.63 16.24
N ASP A 76 1.60 -9.78 15.65
CA ASP A 76 2.95 -10.32 15.78
C ASP A 76 4.00 -9.54 14.98
N GLY A 77 3.56 -8.62 14.12
CA GLY A 77 4.41 -7.78 13.29
C GLY A 77 5.11 -8.50 12.13
N ASN A 78 4.73 -9.73 11.81
CA ASN A 78 5.44 -10.57 10.84
C ASN A 78 4.60 -11.05 9.67
N HIS A 79 3.28 -10.88 9.72
CA HIS A 79 2.36 -11.38 8.70
C HIS A 79 1.41 -10.32 8.20
N VAL A 80 0.95 -10.52 6.98
CA VAL A 80 -0.11 -9.72 6.36
C VAL A 80 -1.46 -10.19 6.89
N ARG A 81 -2.35 -9.25 7.19
CA ARG A 81 -3.78 -9.51 7.35
C ARG A 81 -4.54 -8.78 6.25
N HIS A 82 -5.44 -9.49 5.62
CA HIS A 82 -6.33 -8.89 4.66
C HIS A 82 -7.37 -8.03 5.39
N ALA A 83 -7.39 -6.75 5.11
CA ALA A 83 -8.42 -5.87 5.63
C ALA A 83 -9.52 -5.64 4.61
N LEU A 84 -9.15 -5.16 3.42
CA LEU A 84 -10.11 -4.78 2.41
C LEU A 84 -9.53 -4.74 1.00
N ALA A 85 -10.26 -5.34 0.06
CA ALA A 85 -10.01 -5.24 -1.38
C ALA A 85 -11.34 -5.52 -2.14
N PRO A 86 -12.28 -4.55 -2.18
CA PRO A 86 -13.64 -4.79 -2.65
C PRO A 86 -13.72 -5.22 -4.11
N SER A 87 -12.80 -4.81 -4.94
CA SER A 87 -12.76 -5.12 -6.38
C SER A 87 -11.86 -6.29 -6.74
N LEU A 88 -11.21 -6.94 -5.75
CA LEU A 88 -10.42 -8.15 -5.98
C LEU A 88 -11.19 -9.41 -5.63
N PRO A 89 -11.04 -10.50 -6.41
CA PRO A 89 -11.69 -11.77 -6.11
C PRO A 89 -11.26 -12.34 -4.76
N GLU A 90 -12.21 -12.96 -4.04
CA GLU A 90 -11.95 -13.60 -2.76
C GLU A 90 -10.88 -14.70 -2.86
N SER A 91 -10.81 -15.41 -3.98
CA SER A 91 -9.76 -16.41 -4.23
C SER A 91 -8.34 -15.84 -4.16
N TYR A 92 -8.15 -14.59 -4.58
CA TYR A 92 -6.87 -13.89 -4.46
C TYR A 92 -6.63 -13.41 -3.03
N THR A 93 -7.62 -12.74 -2.45
CA THR A 93 -7.48 -12.13 -1.12
C THR A 93 -7.26 -13.18 -0.03
N SER A 94 -7.95 -14.32 -0.13
CA SER A 94 -7.74 -15.47 0.78
C SER A 94 -6.37 -16.12 0.61
N ALA A 95 -5.82 -16.14 -0.62
CA ALA A 95 -4.52 -16.75 -0.88
C ALA A 95 -3.34 -15.94 -0.31
N ILE A 96 -3.50 -14.62 -0.13
CA ILE A 96 -2.46 -13.75 0.41
C ILE A 96 -2.61 -13.48 1.91
N ASP A 97 -3.77 -13.82 2.49
CA ASP A 97 -3.99 -13.64 3.93
C ASP A 97 -3.06 -14.54 4.74
N GLY A 98 -2.48 -14.02 5.81
CA GLY A 98 -1.49 -14.72 6.62
C GLY A 98 -0.09 -14.85 5.99
N SER A 99 0.13 -14.33 4.78
CA SER A 99 1.46 -14.36 4.16
C SER A 99 2.49 -13.59 5.01
N PRO A 100 3.74 -14.07 5.12
CA PRO A 100 4.77 -13.36 5.86
C PRO A 100 5.17 -12.06 5.16
N ILE A 101 5.63 -11.08 5.93
CA ILE A 101 6.36 -9.93 5.39
C ILE A 101 7.86 -10.25 5.31
N GLY A 102 8.57 -9.63 4.37
CA GLY A 102 9.99 -9.89 4.21
C GLY A 102 10.61 -9.16 3.03
N PRO A 103 11.91 -9.34 2.81
CA PRO A 103 12.65 -8.61 1.77
C PRO A 103 12.23 -8.99 0.35
N LYS A 104 11.50 -10.14 0.17
CA LYS A 104 11.09 -10.69 -1.12
C LYS A 104 9.69 -11.36 -1.03
N HIS A 105 8.68 -10.60 -0.60
CA HIS A 105 7.32 -11.10 -0.37
C HIS A 105 6.28 -10.25 -1.12
N GLY A 106 6.32 -10.29 -2.44
CA GLY A 106 5.48 -9.44 -3.29
C GLY A 106 5.71 -7.95 -3.02
N SER A 107 4.85 -7.09 -3.54
CA SER A 107 4.97 -5.65 -3.29
C SER A 107 4.57 -5.29 -1.86
N CYS A 108 3.45 -5.81 -1.36
CA CYS A 108 2.88 -5.43 -0.06
C CYS A 108 3.72 -5.90 1.13
N GLY A 109 4.07 -7.19 1.18
CA GLY A 109 4.90 -7.74 2.25
C GLY A 109 6.29 -7.11 2.28
N THR A 110 6.85 -6.81 1.10
CA THR A 110 8.14 -6.14 0.99
C THR A 110 8.06 -4.66 1.41
N ALA A 111 6.97 -3.95 1.06
CA ALA A 111 6.76 -2.55 1.48
C ALA A 111 6.61 -2.43 2.99
N MET A 112 5.82 -3.32 3.62
CA MET A 112 5.69 -3.36 5.08
C MET A 112 7.02 -3.67 5.76
N PHE A 113 7.78 -4.66 5.26
CA PHE A 113 9.09 -5.01 5.81
C PHE A 113 10.10 -3.87 5.73
N ARG A 114 10.14 -3.16 4.60
CA ARG A 114 11.09 -2.04 4.37
C ARG A 114 10.65 -0.72 4.99
N GLY A 115 9.37 -0.57 5.31
CA GLY A 115 8.76 0.72 5.69
C GLY A 115 8.89 1.78 4.58
N LYS A 116 8.95 1.36 3.31
CA LYS A 116 9.14 2.21 2.14
C LYS A 116 8.30 1.70 0.96
N PRO A 117 7.88 2.60 0.05
CA PRO A 117 7.17 2.19 -1.16
C PRO A 117 7.94 1.15 -1.98
N VAL A 118 7.22 0.20 -2.54
CA VAL A 118 7.72 -0.82 -3.47
C VAL A 118 6.87 -0.75 -4.74
N ILE A 119 7.53 -0.43 -5.85
CA ILE A 119 6.89 -0.27 -7.15
C ILE A 119 7.36 -1.41 -8.05
N VAL A 120 6.46 -2.32 -8.36
CA VAL A 120 6.68 -3.40 -9.33
C VAL A 120 5.91 -3.04 -10.59
N THR A 121 6.64 -2.71 -11.64
CA THR A 121 6.09 -2.26 -12.93
C THR A 121 5.73 -3.42 -13.84
N ASP A 122 6.32 -4.59 -13.63
CA ASP A 122 6.02 -5.82 -14.35
C ASP A 122 6.17 -7.04 -13.42
N ILE A 123 5.05 -7.56 -12.96
CA ILE A 123 4.98 -8.72 -12.06
C ILE A 123 5.55 -9.99 -12.72
N ALA A 124 5.44 -10.10 -14.04
CA ALA A 124 5.87 -11.31 -14.74
C ALA A 124 7.38 -11.53 -14.63
N THR A 125 8.16 -10.46 -14.51
CA THR A 125 9.62 -10.49 -14.52
C THR A 125 10.25 -10.08 -13.19
N ASP A 126 9.53 -9.39 -12.31
CA ASP A 126 10.08 -8.89 -11.06
C ASP A 126 10.31 -10.02 -10.04
N PRO A 127 11.55 -10.16 -9.49
CA PRO A 127 11.88 -11.21 -8.54
C PRO A 127 11.15 -11.14 -7.20
N LEU A 128 10.58 -10.00 -6.82
CA LEU A 128 9.77 -9.89 -5.61
C LEU A 128 8.48 -10.72 -5.68
N TRP A 129 8.06 -11.09 -6.89
CA TRP A 129 6.85 -11.85 -7.16
C TRP A 129 7.08 -13.32 -7.50
N ASP A 130 8.31 -13.87 -7.40
CA ASP A 130 8.62 -15.25 -7.79
C ASP A 130 7.62 -16.26 -7.18
N ASP A 131 7.34 -16.15 -5.89
CA ASP A 131 6.44 -17.06 -5.17
C ASP A 131 4.96 -16.66 -5.28
N TYR A 132 4.66 -15.46 -5.81
CA TYR A 132 3.32 -14.88 -5.85
C TYR A 132 2.75 -14.72 -7.27
N ARG A 133 3.53 -14.93 -8.34
CA ARG A 133 3.08 -14.76 -9.73
C ARG A 133 1.85 -15.58 -10.08
N GLN A 134 1.71 -16.77 -9.52
CA GLN A 134 0.55 -17.60 -9.77
C GLN A 134 -0.75 -16.93 -9.32
N TYR A 135 -0.74 -16.23 -8.19
CA TYR A 135 -1.90 -15.50 -7.68
C TYR A 135 -2.24 -14.28 -8.55
N ALA A 136 -1.22 -13.54 -8.99
CA ALA A 136 -1.41 -12.41 -9.90
C ALA A 136 -2.03 -12.84 -11.24
N ARG A 137 -1.60 -14.00 -11.79
CA ARG A 137 -2.16 -14.56 -13.02
C ARG A 137 -3.63 -14.96 -12.90
N MET A 138 -4.09 -15.37 -11.71
CA MET A 138 -5.50 -15.72 -11.48
C MET A 138 -6.46 -14.55 -11.72
N ILE A 139 -5.96 -13.34 -11.65
CA ILE A 139 -6.75 -12.10 -11.70
C ILE A 139 -6.21 -11.08 -12.72
N ASP A 140 -5.37 -11.54 -13.66
CA ASP A 140 -4.78 -10.74 -14.73
C ASP A 140 -4.05 -9.48 -14.25
N MET A 141 -3.32 -9.56 -13.13
CA MET A 141 -2.50 -8.45 -12.66
C MET A 141 -1.10 -8.48 -13.26
N ALA A 142 -0.68 -7.34 -13.80
CA ALA A 142 0.62 -7.17 -14.43
C ALA A 142 1.52 -6.16 -13.69
N ALA A 143 0.98 -5.21 -12.93
CA ALA A 143 1.75 -4.28 -12.10
C ALA A 143 1.12 -4.14 -10.70
N CYS A 144 1.97 -3.89 -9.69
CA CYS A 144 1.54 -3.65 -8.32
C CYS A 144 2.47 -2.65 -7.63
N TRP A 145 1.89 -1.56 -7.14
CA TRP A 145 2.60 -0.54 -6.37
C TRP A 145 2.06 -0.54 -4.95
N SER A 146 2.92 -0.76 -3.98
CA SER A 146 2.53 -0.82 -2.58
C SER A 146 3.27 0.22 -1.76
N THR A 147 2.52 0.97 -0.96
CA THR A 147 3.05 2.00 -0.06
C THR A 147 2.68 1.64 1.37
N PRO A 148 3.64 1.64 2.33
CA PRO A 148 3.33 1.33 3.71
C PRO A 148 2.44 2.41 4.32
N ILE A 149 1.47 1.98 5.10
CA ILE A 149 0.65 2.84 5.95
C ILE A 149 1.43 3.02 7.25
N LEU A 150 1.89 4.24 7.51
CA LEU A 150 2.70 4.56 8.68
C LEU A 150 1.87 5.32 9.71
N SER A 151 1.99 4.92 10.98
CA SER A 151 1.43 5.68 12.09
C SER A 151 2.06 7.07 12.21
N SER A 152 1.46 7.93 13.00
CA SER A 152 2.01 9.25 13.39
C SER A 152 3.41 9.17 14.02
N LYS A 153 3.81 7.99 14.52
CA LYS A 153 5.13 7.69 15.10
C LYS A 153 6.06 6.94 14.15
N GLY A 154 5.68 6.78 12.88
CA GLY A 154 6.48 6.06 11.88
C GLY A 154 6.44 4.53 11.98
N LYS A 155 5.57 3.94 12.83
CA LYS A 155 5.39 2.50 12.89
C LYS A 155 4.55 2.04 11.69
N VAL A 156 4.94 0.94 11.04
CA VAL A 156 4.14 0.31 9.98
C VAL A 156 2.87 -0.28 10.59
N LEU A 157 1.73 0.10 10.02
CA LEU A 157 0.39 -0.39 10.38
C LEU A 157 -0.14 -1.38 9.33
N GLY A 158 0.34 -1.28 8.11
CA GLY A 158 -0.11 -2.05 6.97
C GLY A 158 0.46 -1.51 5.67
N SER A 159 -0.18 -1.82 4.56
CA SER A 159 0.11 -1.23 3.24
C SER A 159 -1.16 -0.95 2.46
N PHE A 160 -1.10 0.11 1.66
CA PHE A 160 -2.05 0.40 0.59
C PHE A 160 -1.42 0.01 -0.73
N ALA A 161 -2.13 -0.71 -1.60
CA ALA A 161 -1.63 -1.13 -2.89
C ALA A 161 -2.59 -0.76 -4.02
N MET A 162 -2.00 -0.39 -5.17
CA MET A 162 -2.67 -0.21 -6.45
C MET A 162 -2.22 -1.31 -7.40
N TYR A 163 -3.14 -1.85 -8.18
CA TYR A 163 -2.91 -2.92 -9.14
C TYR A 163 -3.42 -2.53 -10.52
N TYR A 164 -2.69 -2.97 -11.55
CA TYR A 164 -3.04 -2.74 -12.95
C TYR A 164 -2.88 -4.01 -13.78
N ARG A 165 -3.71 -4.14 -14.82
CA ARG A 165 -3.69 -5.29 -15.74
C ARG A 165 -2.63 -5.20 -16.83
N GLU A 166 -1.93 -4.08 -16.92
CA GLU A 166 -0.82 -3.87 -17.85
C GLU A 166 0.47 -3.51 -17.10
N PRO A 167 1.65 -3.87 -17.63
CA PRO A 167 2.92 -3.43 -17.05
C PRO A 167 3.05 -1.91 -17.16
N ARG A 168 3.20 -1.23 -16.02
CA ARG A 168 3.39 0.22 -15.98
C ARG A 168 3.90 0.72 -14.62
N GLY A 169 4.50 1.91 -14.62
CA GLY A 169 4.86 2.65 -13.42
C GLY A 169 3.82 3.73 -13.06
N PRO A 170 3.87 4.27 -11.82
CA PRO A 170 2.95 5.31 -11.35
C PRO A 170 3.22 6.65 -12.03
N ARG A 171 2.14 7.40 -12.27
CA ARG A 171 2.16 8.81 -12.66
C ARG A 171 1.99 9.68 -11.42
N SER A 172 2.23 10.98 -11.54
CA SER A 172 2.10 11.93 -10.43
C SER A 172 0.69 11.94 -9.79
N ALA A 173 -0.36 11.78 -10.59
CA ALA A 173 -1.73 11.70 -10.09
C ALA A 173 -1.93 10.49 -9.16
N GLU A 174 -1.42 9.31 -9.53
CA GLU A 174 -1.54 8.10 -8.70
C GLU A 174 -0.68 8.16 -7.45
N GLN A 175 0.46 8.87 -7.50
CA GLN A 175 1.27 9.14 -6.30
C GLN A 175 0.48 10.00 -5.31
N HIS A 176 -0.21 11.05 -5.78
CA HIS A 176 -1.07 11.87 -4.95
C HIS A 176 -2.23 11.05 -4.32
N LEU A 177 -2.91 10.21 -5.11
CA LEU A 177 -3.95 9.31 -4.59
C LEU A 177 -3.41 8.37 -3.51
N THR A 178 -2.20 7.85 -3.69
CA THR A 178 -1.52 7.01 -2.70
C THR A 178 -1.26 7.76 -1.39
N ASP A 179 -0.80 9.02 -1.48
CA ASP A 179 -0.55 9.86 -0.30
C ASP A 179 -1.84 10.15 0.47
N VAL A 180 -2.93 10.45 -0.22
CA VAL A 180 -4.26 10.62 0.37
C VAL A 180 -4.73 9.33 1.05
N ALA A 181 -4.64 8.20 0.35
CA ALA A 181 -5.09 6.89 0.85
C ALA A 181 -4.33 6.47 2.11
N THR A 182 -2.99 6.54 2.08
CA THR A 182 -2.16 6.11 3.22
C THR A 182 -2.34 7.02 4.44
N ARG A 183 -2.49 8.33 4.24
CA ARG A 183 -2.77 9.29 5.31
C ARG A 183 -4.12 9.04 5.98
N LEU A 184 -5.19 8.86 5.21
CA LEU A 184 -6.53 8.60 5.75
C LEU A 184 -6.62 7.22 6.40
N ALA A 185 -6.01 6.19 5.79
CA ALA A 185 -5.96 4.85 6.37
C ALA A 185 -5.20 4.84 7.71
N ALA A 186 -4.05 5.50 7.79
CA ALA A 186 -3.30 5.61 9.03
C ALA A 186 -4.12 6.25 10.15
N ARG A 187 -4.80 7.37 9.83
CA ARG A 187 -5.67 8.06 10.78
C ARG A 187 -6.83 7.18 11.24
N ALA A 188 -7.48 6.46 10.33
CA ALA A 188 -8.58 5.56 10.65
C ALA A 188 -8.14 4.41 11.58
N ILE A 189 -7.00 3.79 11.26
CA ILE A 189 -6.45 2.69 12.05
C ILE A 189 -6.04 3.16 13.46
N GLU A 190 -5.31 4.29 13.56
CA GLU A 190 -4.88 4.83 14.85
C GLU A 190 -6.10 5.22 15.71
N HIS A 191 -7.13 5.82 15.11
CA HIS A 191 -8.38 6.18 15.80
C HIS A 191 -9.10 4.94 16.35
N SER A 192 -9.27 3.90 15.52
CA SER A 192 -9.91 2.63 15.93
C SER A 192 -9.17 1.99 17.09
N VAL A 193 -7.83 1.89 17.03
CA VAL A 193 -7.00 1.32 18.09
C VAL A 193 -7.11 2.13 19.38
N ALA A 194 -7.13 3.45 19.29
CA ALA A 194 -7.28 4.33 20.46
C ALA A 194 -8.64 4.13 21.14
N ARG A 195 -9.71 4.03 20.35
CA ARG A 195 -11.08 3.78 20.84
C ARG A 195 -11.21 2.41 21.51
N GLU A 196 -10.69 1.36 20.91
CA GLU A 196 -10.70 0.00 21.49
C GLU A 196 -10.01 -0.03 22.86
N ARG A 197 -8.87 0.66 22.99
CA ARG A 197 -8.16 0.81 24.27
C ARG A 197 -8.97 1.55 25.32
N GLN A 198 -9.69 2.61 24.94
CA GLN A 198 -10.54 3.36 25.85
C GLN A 198 -11.69 2.49 26.37
N ILE A 199 -12.36 1.75 25.49
CA ILE A 199 -13.43 0.80 25.85
C ILE A 199 -12.88 -0.28 26.80
N ALA A 200 -11.74 -0.89 26.47
CA ALA A 200 -11.12 -1.92 27.30
C ALA A 200 -10.71 -1.40 28.69
N ASN A 201 -10.30 -0.15 28.80
CA ASN A 201 -9.94 0.47 30.08
C ASN A 201 -11.19 0.89 30.87
N GLY A 202 -12.28 1.34 30.20
CA GLY A 202 -13.54 1.71 30.83
C GLY A 202 -14.32 0.51 31.38
N ILE A 203 -14.12 -0.71 30.85
CA ILE A 203 -14.74 -1.94 31.34
C ILE A 203 -14.01 -2.47 32.61
N LYS A 204 -12.78 -2.02 32.86
CA LYS A 204 -11.96 -2.44 34.00
C LYS A 204 -12.11 -1.53 35.23
N ALA A 205 -12.83 -0.41 35.12
CA ALA A 205 -13.13 0.53 36.19
C ALA A 205 -14.54 0.33 36.76
#